data_4c76345774176a73ec2d4944f507401a
#
_entry.id   4c76345774176a73ec2d4944f507401a
#
_cell.length_a   1.000
_cell.length_b   1.000
_cell.length_c   1.000
_cell.angle_alpha   90.00
_cell.angle_beta   90.00
_cell.angle_gamma   90.00
#
_symmetry.space_group_name_H-M   'P 1'
#
loop_
_entity.id
_entity.type
_entity.pdbx_description
1 polymer ?
#
loop_
_entity_poly.entity_id
_entity_poly.type
_entity_poly.pdbx_seq_one_letter_code
_entity_poly.pdbx_strand_id
1 'polypeptide(L)'
;MRNSLARLPRNNSHFTAKKAAESPGSELGESRIFATSGPLGWDGLHIETGFRRGWQVDEIMVNGHHLMMNLADHDLCFETRGDAGWTAARLAPFEFWINPEGRPFSVGKMTDSRYASCIIDGRYLDSLAGCHFELDAGIGIGDPVLARLVQALIAIIEDEAHYSQALATEVIRAFVNAVAARHGHPAAELKVKGGIAPNQMKSLLAWLQEHLQDPLTVGLMAGQVGLSAAHFSREFKRSTGLTPWDYVVRIRLDRARESLMSGCCSAMVASHFGFADQSHMARLFKVRFGVSPSAYVKANK
;
A
#
# COMPACT_ATOMS: atom_id res chain seq x y z
N MET A 1 34.18 11.87 -17.74
CA MET A 1 32.95 11.08 -17.58
C MET A 1 32.17 11.69 -16.42
N ARG A 2 31.10 12.43 -16.71
CA ARG A 2 30.34 13.20 -15.70
C ARG A 2 29.22 12.32 -15.17
N ASN A 3 29.28 11.99 -13.87
CA ASN A 3 28.26 11.27 -13.12
C ASN A 3 27.01 12.17 -13.01
N SER A 4 25.98 11.87 -13.80
CA SER A 4 24.65 12.46 -13.64
C SER A 4 23.93 11.72 -12.51
N LEU A 5 24.03 12.26 -11.30
CA LEU A 5 23.21 11.82 -10.17
C LEU A 5 21.79 12.38 -10.38
N ALA A 6 20.92 11.62 -11.01
CA ALA A 6 19.50 11.90 -11.04
C ALA A 6 18.97 11.86 -9.61
N ARG A 7 18.51 13.00 -9.10
CA ARG A 7 17.74 13.08 -7.86
C ARG A 7 16.38 12.43 -8.10
N LEU A 8 16.20 11.21 -7.60
CA LEU A 8 14.91 10.54 -7.58
C LEU A 8 13.91 11.35 -6.72
N PRO A 9 12.63 11.39 -7.08
CA PRO A 9 11.62 12.17 -6.37
C PRO A 9 11.42 11.64 -4.95
N ARG A 10 11.44 12.57 -4.00
CA ARG A 10 11.09 12.34 -2.59
C ARG A 10 9.57 12.20 -2.48
N ASN A 11 9.01 11.03 -2.82
CA ASN A 11 7.63 10.74 -2.42
C ASN A 11 7.31 9.25 -2.63
N ASN A 12 7.43 8.48 -1.56
CA ASN A 12 6.91 7.11 -1.51
C ASN A 12 5.40 7.21 -1.23
N SER A 13 4.57 7.14 -2.27
CA SER A 13 3.11 7.27 -2.21
C SER A 13 2.40 6.15 -1.41
N HIS A 14 3.13 5.14 -0.98
CA HIS A 14 2.61 4.01 -0.20
C HIS A 14 2.67 4.21 1.32
N PHE A 15 3.45 5.18 1.80
CA PHE A 15 3.59 5.45 3.23
C PHE A 15 2.92 6.78 3.60
N THR A 16 1.92 6.73 4.47
CA THR A 16 1.32 7.92 5.08
C THR A 16 1.76 7.98 6.54
N ALA A 17 2.75 8.85 6.84
CA ALA A 17 3.13 9.13 8.21
C ALA A 17 2.20 10.18 8.81
N LYS A 18 1.52 9.84 9.90
CA LYS A 18 0.78 10.79 10.72
C LYS A 18 1.77 11.47 11.67
N LYS A 19 2.35 12.62 11.25
CA LYS A 19 3.33 13.40 11.99
C LYS A 19 4.71 12.72 12.18
N ALA A 20 5.67 13.12 11.35
CA ALA A 20 7.04 13.17 11.83
C ALA A 20 7.06 14.19 12.97
N ALA A 21 7.29 13.77 14.21
CA ALA A 21 7.56 14.68 15.31
C ALA A 21 8.87 15.40 14.95
N GLU A 22 8.79 16.71 14.74
CA GLU A 22 9.96 17.57 14.72
C GLU A 22 10.56 17.58 16.13
N SER A 23 11.38 16.57 16.42
CA SER A 23 12.36 16.69 17.49
C SER A 23 13.50 17.53 16.93
N PRO A 24 13.96 18.59 17.62
CA PRO A 24 15.10 19.37 17.18
C PRO A 24 16.34 18.43 17.17
N GLY A 25 16.81 18.08 15.98
CA GLY A 25 17.97 17.20 15.78
C GLY A 25 17.74 15.93 14.99
N SER A 26 16.53 15.58 14.55
CA SER A 26 16.32 14.47 13.63
C SER A 26 16.60 14.92 12.18
N GLU A 27 17.87 14.95 11.79
CA GLU A 27 18.21 14.75 10.39
C GLU A 27 17.61 13.39 10.00
N LEU A 28 16.63 13.37 9.10
CA LEU A 28 16.15 12.17 8.42
C LEU A 28 17.40 11.51 7.84
N GLY A 29 17.86 10.43 8.46
CA GLY A 29 19.09 9.74 8.08
C GLY A 29 19.08 9.48 6.58
N GLU A 30 20.23 9.59 5.93
CA GLU A 30 20.39 9.37 4.50
C GLU A 30 19.70 8.05 4.10
N SER A 31 18.60 8.17 3.35
CA SER A 31 17.90 7.03 2.76
C SER A 31 18.27 6.97 1.28
N ARG A 32 18.75 5.82 0.84
CA ARG A 32 19.09 5.58 -0.56
C ARG A 32 18.32 4.35 -1.07
N ILE A 33 17.46 4.57 -2.07
CA ILE A 33 16.82 3.49 -2.81
C ILE A 33 17.80 3.03 -3.90
N PHE A 34 18.01 1.72 -4.02
CA PHE A 34 18.88 1.10 -5.01
C PHE A 34 18.09 0.64 -6.23
N ALA A 35 16.94 0.00 -6.01
CA ALA A 35 16.06 -0.48 -7.06
C ALA A 35 14.59 -0.40 -6.62
N THR A 36 13.68 -0.22 -7.57
CA THR A 36 12.23 -0.16 -7.30
C THR A 36 11.42 -0.64 -8.50
N SER A 37 10.31 -1.34 -8.24
CA SER A 37 9.35 -1.75 -9.26
C SER A 37 8.42 -0.62 -9.73
N GLY A 38 8.51 0.58 -9.14
CA GLY A 38 7.62 1.70 -9.47
C GLY A 38 7.48 1.98 -10.97
N PRO A 39 8.58 2.07 -11.76
CA PRO A 39 8.52 2.29 -13.20
C PRO A 39 7.96 1.09 -13.99
N LEU A 40 8.02 -0.12 -13.45
CA LEU A 40 7.65 -1.36 -14.16
C LEU A 40 6.13 -1.60 -14.21
N GLY A 41 5.34 -0.85 -13.43
CA GLY A 41 3.89 -0.94 -13.43
C GLY A 41 3.34 -2.33 -13.03
N TRP A 42 4.01 -2.99 -12.11
CA TRP A 42 3.57 -4.30 -11.63
C TRP A 42 2.21 -4.21 -10.91
N ASP A 43 1.31 -5.09 -11.27
CA ASP A 43 0.01 -5.19 -10.63
C ASP A 43 0.12 -5.85 -9.25
N GLY A 44 -0.52 -5.24 -8.25
CA GLY A 44 -0.71 -5.82 -6.92
C GLY A 44 0.52 -5.89 -6.03
N LEU A 45 1.73 -5.58 -6.53
CA LEU A 45 2.95 -5.59 -5.74
C LEU A 45 3.83 -4.38 -6.05
N HIS A 46 4.23 -3.66 -5.02
CA HIS A 46 5.33 -2.71 -5.07
C HIS A 46 6.49 -3.24 -4.25
N ILE A 47 7.70 -3.23 -4.83
CA ILE A 47 8.92 -3.60 -4.12
C ILE A 47 9.99 -2.54 -4.32
N GLU A 48 10.74 -2.26 -3.27
CA GLU A 48 11.94 -1.43 -3.31
C GLU A 48 13.05 -2.05 -2.47
N THR A 49 14.29 -1.85 -2.89
CA THR A 49 15.47 -2.14 -2.09
C THR A 49 16.22 -0.86 -1.78
N GLY A 50 16.81 -0.80 -0.60
CA GLY A 50 17.51 0.40 -0.20
C GLY A 50 18.41 0.21 1.00
N PHE A 51 19.07 1.31 1.35
CA PHE A 51 19.79 1.49 2.59
C PHE A 51 19.21 2.68 3.35
N ARG A 52 19.10 2.56 4.67
CA ARG A 52 18.63 3.61 5.55
C ARG A 52 19.48 3.67 6.79
N ARG A 53 20.01 4.86 7.07
CA ARG A 53 20.66 5.17 8.34
C ARG A 53 19.64 5.43 9.41
N GLY A 54 19.93 4.97 10.62
CA GLY A 54 19.18 5.15 11.86
C GLY A 54 17.82 5.82 11.71
N TRP A 55 16.74 5.12 11.99
CA TRP A 55 15.39 5.63 11.69
C TRP A 55 14.48 5.58 12.90
N GLN A 56 13.69 6.63 13.07
CA GLN A 56 12.62 6.68 14.06
C GLN A 56 11.40 7.35 13.44
N VAL A 57 10.25 6.69 13.50
CA VAL A 57 8.98 7.24 13.06
C VAL A 57 7.87 6.76 13.99
N ASP A 58 7.06 7.70 14.45
CA ASP A 58 5.84 7.41 15.18
C ASP A 58 4.69 7.22 14.20
N GLU A 59 3.99 6.12 14.36
CA GLU A 59 2.73 5.80 13.68
C GLU A 59 2.78 5.92 12.13
N ILE A 60 3.28 4.86 11.49
CA ILE A 60 3.23 4.70 10.04
C ILE A 60 1.99 3.87 9.69
N MET A 61 1.27 4.32 8.68
CA MET A 61 0.24 3.52 8.02
C MET A 61 0.64 3.28 6.57
N VAL A 62 0.56 2.03 6.13
CA VAL A 62 0.87 1.63 4.75
C VAL A 62 -0.43 1.25 4.05
N ASN A 63 -0.58 1.68 2.79
CA ASN A 63 -1.69 1.28 1.94
C ASN A 63 -1.37 -0.07 1.30
N GLY A 64 -1.73 -1.16 1.95
CA GLY A 64 -1.46 -2.53 1.59
C GLY A 64 -0.72 -3.28 2.70
N HIS A 65 -0.55 -4.58 2.52
CA HIS A 65 0.23 -5.40 3.44
C HIS A 65 1.72 -5.15 3.20
N HIS A 66 2.43 -4.74 4.24
CA HIS A 66 3.85 -4.42 4.16
C HIS A 66 4.70 -5.55 4.72
N LEU A 67 5.63 -6.05 3.92
CA LEU A 67 6.64 -7.01 4.32
C LEU A 67 8.02 -6.36 4.16
N MET A 68 8.79 -6.27 5.24
CA MET A 68 10.17 -5.79 5.20
C MET A 68 11.12 -6.97 5.46
N MET A 69 12.08 -7.20 4.56
CA MET A 69 13.12 -8.21 4.71
C MET A 69 14.46 -7.55 4.98
N ASN A 70 15.19 -8.07 5.97
CA ASN A 70 16.57 -7.65 6.21
C ASN A 70 17.50 -8.21 5.13
N LEU A 71 18.17 -7.33 4.38
CA LEU A 71 19.16 -7.68 3.35
C LEU A 71 20.62 -7.49 3.82
N ALA A 72 20.83 -7.06 5.07
CA ALA A 72 22.17 -6.97 5.64
C ALA A 72 22.70 -8.37 6.03
N ASP A 73 23.98 -8.48 6.22
CA ASP A 73 24.68 -9.68 6.69
C ASP A 73 24.72 -9.78 8.22
N HIS A 74 24.08 -8.86 8.91
CA HIS A 74 23.97 -8.77 10.37
C HIS A 74 22.53 -8.50 10.82
N ASP A 75 22.28 -8.66 12.11
CA ASP A 75 20.98 -8.41 12.70
C ASP A 75 20.61 -6.92 12.61
N LEU A 76 19.41 -6.66 12.13
CA LEU A 76 18.76 -5.35 12.20
C LEU A 76 18.05 -5.23 13.54
N CYS A 77 18.52 -4.31 14.39
CA CYS A 77 17.93 -4.04 15.70
C CYS A 77 17.12 -2.76 15.67
N PHE A 78 15.95 -2.78 16.30
CA PHE A 78 15.04 -1.62 16.39
C PHE A 78 14.10 -1.75 17.58
N GLU A 79 13.35 -0.68 17.87
CA GLU A 79 12.24 -0.72 18.80
C GLU A 79 10.91 -0.63 18.02
N THR A 80 9.89 -1.34 18.46
CA THR A 80 8.52 -1.19 17.95
C THR A 80 7.56 -0.92 19.09
N ARG A 81 6.46 -0.22 18.82
CA ARG A 81 5.49 0.18 19.83
C ARG A 81 4.24 -0.69 19.75
N GLY A 82 3.96 -1.42 20.82
CA GLY A 82 2.70 -2.12 21.05
C GLY A 82 1.90 -1.48 22.18
N ASP A 83 0.84 -2.15 22.62
CA ASP A 83 -0.04 -1.69 23.71
C ASP A 83 0.71 -1.49 25.02
N ALA A 84 1.74 -2.29 25.29
CA ALA A 84 2.60 -2.21 26.47
C ALA A 84 3.72 -1.17 26.40
N GLY A 85 3.82 -0.42 25.29
CA GLY A 85 4.88 0.56 25.03
C GLY A 85 5.95 0.08 24.05
N TRP A 86 7.14 0.69 24.10
CA TRP A 86 8.25 0.34 23.24
C TRP A 86 8.92 -0.96 23.63
N THR A 87 9.10 -1.85 22.66
CA THR A 87 9.74 -3.17 22.83
C THR A 87 10.88 -3.32 21.83
N ALA A 88 12.03 -3.82 22.28
CA ALA A 88 13.13 -4.15 21.41
C ALA A 88 12.77 -5.31 20.49
N ALA A 89 13.14 -5.19 19.23
CA ALA A 89 12.93 -6.18 18.19
C ALA A 89 14.19 -6.36 17.35
N ARG A 90 14.27 -7.49 16.66
CA ARG A 90 15.40 -7.88 15.85
C ARG A 90 14.93 -8.64 14.61
N LEU A 91 15.61 -8.44 13.49
CA LEU A 91 15.51 -9.25 12.28
C LEU A 91 16.91 -9.79 11.93
N ALA A 92 17.06 -11.10 11.93
CA ALA A 92 18.25 -11.72 11.38
C ALA A 92 18.29 -11.55 9.84
N PRO A 93 19.44 -11.80 9.18
CA PRO A 93 19.52 -11.78 7.72
C PRO A 93 18.43 -12.64 7.07
N PHE A 94 17.73 -12.05 6.09
CA PHE A 94 16.61 -12.65 5.34
C PHE A 94 15.35 -12.98 6.16
N GLU A 95 15.26 -12.56 7.41
CA GLU A 95 13.99 -12.58 8.15
C GLU A 95 13.08 -11.41 7.77
N PHE A 96 11.79 -11.62 8.02
CA PHE A 96 10.73 -10.68 7.67
C PHE A 96 10.09 -10.04 8.90
N TRP A 97 9.68 -8.79 8.69
CA TRP A 97 8.66 -8.13 9.48
C TRP A 97 7.41 -7.94 8.64
N ILE A 98 6.30 -8.54 9.05
CA ILE A 98 5.01 -8.45 8.37
C ILE A 98 4.09 -7.49 9.13
N ASN A 99 3.67 -6.45 8.43
CA ASN A 99 2.71 -5.45 8.91
C ASN A 99 1.45 -5.53 8.04
N PRO A 100 0.34 -6.07 8.56
CA PRO A 100 -0.92 -6.15 7.83
C PRO A 100 -1.47 -4.79 7.44
N GLU A 101 -2.21 -4.73 6.33
CA GLU A 101 -2.94 -3.53 5.91
C GLU A 101 -3.87 -3.01 7.01
N GLY A 102 -3.97 -1.68 7.13
CA GLY A 102 -4.86 -1.02 8.10
C GLY A 102 -4.37 -1.05 9.55
N ARG A 103 -3.22 -1.65 9.85
CA ARG A 103 -2.59 -1.62 11.17
C ARG A 103 -1.43 -0.62 11.17
N PRO A 104 -1.52 0.47 11.97
CA PRO A 104 -0.38 1.37 12.14
C PRO A 104 0.73 0.67 12.93
N PHE A 105 1.97 1.02 12.63
CA PHE A 105 3.13 0.57 13.38
C PHE A 105 4.10 1.73 13.63
N SER A 106 4.92 1.61 14.65
CA SER A 106 5.93 2.61 15.01
C SER A 106 7.30 1.96 15.06
N VAL A 107 8.30 2.71 14.66
CA VAL A 107 9.71 2.29 14.66
C VAL A 107 10.53 3.29 15.46
N GLY A 108 11.29 2.80 16.43
CA GLY A 108 12.23 3.57 17.23
C GLY A 108 13.63 3.00 17.15
N LYS A 109 14.62 3.86 17.21
CA LYS A 109 16.05 3.52 17.33
C LYS A 109 16.52 2.40 16.38
N MET A 110 16.03 2.39 15.14
CA MET A 110 16.47 1.41 14.15
C MET A 110 17.96 1.63 13.83
N THR A 111 18.74 0.58 13.84
CA THR A 111 20.13 0.60 13.36
C THR A 111 20.18 0.81 11.84
N ASP A 112 21.35 1.09 11.30
CA ASP A 112 21.57 1.16 9.86
C ASP A 112 21.06 -0.13 9.21
N SER A 113 20.29 -0.01 8.14
CA SER A 113 19.60 -1.14 7.54
C SER A 113 19.73 -1.19 6.03
N ARG A 114 20.05 -2.37 5.50
CA ARG A 114 19.84 -2.71 4.11
C ARG A 114 18.57 -3.57 4.04
N TYR A 115 17.60 -3.14 3.25
CA TYR A 115 16.27 -3.72 3.29
C TYR A 115 15.68 -3.97 1.90
N ALA A 116 14.75 -4.93 1.83
CA ALA A 116 13.72 -4.99 0.80
C ALA A 116 12.36 -4.70 1.45
N SER A 117 11.61 -3.79 0.87
CA SER A 117 10.26 -3.44 1.28
C SER A 117 9.28 -3.88 0.20
N CYS A 118 8.38 -4.78 0.52
CA CYS A 118 7.35 -5.31 -0.36
C CYS A 118 5.99 -4.84 0.15
N ILE A 119 5.19 -4.19 -0.71
CA ILE A 119 3.83 -3.77 -0.39
C ILE A 119 2.88 -4.50 -1.32
N ILE A 120 2.04 -5.36 -0.76
CA ILE A 120 1.01 -6.12 -1.48
C ILE A 120 -0.32 -5.36 -1.37
N ASP A 121 -0.95 -5.03 -2.51
CA ASP A 121 -2.32 -4.50 -2.52
C ASP A 121 -3.27 -5.57 -1.96
N GLY A 122 -4.03 -5.23 -0.91
CA GLY A 122 -4.93 -6.18 -0.26
C GLY A 122 -6.00 -6.72 -1.22
N ARG A 123 -6.46 -5.93 -2.19
CA ARG A 123 -7.43 -6.39 -3.20
C ARG A 123 -6.81 -7.40 -4.17
N TYR A 124 -5.53 -7.25 -4.49
CA TYR A 124 -4.82 -8.22 -5.31
C TYR A 124 -4.67 -9.55 -4.55
N LEU A 125 -4.32 -9.50 -3.27
CA LEU A 125 -4.30 -10.66 -2.38
C LEU A 125 -5.68 -11.34 -2.32
N ASP A 126 -6.74 -10.58 -2.07
CA ASP A 126 -8.12 -11.05 -2.02
C ASP A 126 -8.55 -11.70 -3.34
N SER A 127 -8.14 -11.13 -4.48
CA SER A 127 -8.48 -11.65 -5.81
C SER A 127 -7.83 -13.01 -6.07
N LEU A 128 -6.60 -13.22 -5.61
CA LEU A 128 -5.90 -14.51 -5.74
C LEU A 128 -6.45 -15.55 -4.77
N ALA A 129 -6.79 -15.14 -3.55
CA ALA A 129 -7.35 -16.03 -2.53
C ALA A 129 -8.84 -16.36 -2.76
N GLY A 130 -9.54 -15.57 -3.60
CA GLY A 130 -10.97 -15.72 -3.85
C GLY A 130 -11.88 -15.29 -2.69
N CYS A 131 -11.33 -14.73 -1.63
CA CYS A 131 -12.02 -14.20 -0.46
C CYS A 131 -11.21 -13.07 0.17
N HIS A 132 -11.83 -12.33 1.11
CA HIS A 132 -11.05 -11.39 1.92
C HIS A 132 -10.06 -12.15 2.78
N PHE A 133 -8.80 -11.71 2.75
CA PHE A 133 -7.69 -12.40 3.36
C PHE A 133 -6.94 -11.48 4.32
N GLU A 134 -6.64 -11.95 5.51
CA GLU A 134 -5.85 -11.22 6.50
C GLU A 134 -4.47 -11.86 6.65
N LEU A 135 -3.45 -11.03 6.84
CA LEU A 135 -2.12 -11.50 7.18
C LEU A 135 -1.89 -11.45 8.70
N ASP A 136 -1.14 -12.39 9.20
CA ASP A 136 -0.66 -12.38 10.56
C ASP A 136 0.49 -11.38 10.72
N ALA A 137 0.38 -10.47 11.70
CA ALA A 137 1.48 -9.59 12.05
C ALA A 137 2.59 -10.40 12.71
N GLY A 138 3.84 -10.11 12.37
CA GLY A 138 4.97 -10.80 13.00
C GLY A 138 6.31 -10.16 12.70
N ILE A 139 7.26 -10.39 13.59
CA ILE A 139 8.66 -9.92 13.50
C ILE A 139 9.57 -11.13 13.68
N GLY A 140 10.70 -11.16 12.96
CA GLY A 140 11.64 -12.27 13.02
C GLY A 140 11.12 -13.54 12.34
N ILE A 141 10.36 -13.38 11.26
CA ILE A 141 9.79 -14.49 10.53
C ILE A 141 10.83 -15.04 9.56
N GLY A 142 11.37 -16.22 9.84
CA GLY A 142 12.27 -16.94 8.97
C GLY A 142 11.48 -17.79 7.95
N ASP A 143 11.38 -17.32 6.71
CA ASP A 143 10.74 -18.06 5.62
C ASP A 143 11.66 -18.12 4.39
N PRO A 144 12.37 -19.24 4.18
CA PRO A 144 13.34 -19.37 3.09
C PRO A 144 12.68 -19.36 1.71
N VAL A 145 11.40 -19.73 1.58
CA VAL A 145 10.67 -19.67 0.29
C VAL A 145 10.39 -18.23 -0.07
N LEU A 146 9.83 -17.45 0.86
CA LEU A 146 9.58 -16.02 0.65
C LEU A 146 10.87 -15.26 0.38
N ALA A 147 11.95 -15.55 1.14
CA ALA A 147 13.23 -14.89 0.94
C ALA A 147 13.79 -15.10 -0.46
N ARG A 148 13.69 -16.31 -1.02
CA ARG A 148 14.12 -16.59 -2.40
C ARG A 148 13.23 -15.94 -3.46
N LEU A 149 11.93 -15.86 -3.23
CA LEU A 149 11.01 -15.17 -4.13
C LEU A 149 11.27 -13.66 -4.15
N VAL A 150 11.53 -13.04 -2.99
CA VAL A 150 11.94 -11.63 -2.91
C VAL A 150 13.27 -11.42 -3.63
N GLN A 151 14.26 -12.30 -3.44
CA GLN A 151 15.54 -12.21 -4.15
C GLN A 151 15.36 -12.32 -5.68
N ALA A 152 14.46 -13.20 -6.16
CA ALA A 152 14.13 -13.30 -7.58
C ALA A 152 13.48 -12.02 -8.12
N LEU A 153 12.56 -11.42 -7.36
CA LEU A 153 11.94 -10.14 -7.71
C LEU A 153 12.96 -9.00 -7.76
N ILE A 154 13.90 -8.97 -6.83
CA ILE A 154 15.01 -7.99 -6.81
C ILE A 154 15.87 -8.17 -8.08
N ALA A 155 16.24 -9.40 -8.43
CA ALA A 155 17.03 -9.67 -9.64
C ALA A 155 16.32 -9.20 -10.91
N ILE A 156 14.99 -9.38 -11.00
CA ILE A 156 14.19 -8.90 -12.14
C ILE A 156 14.20 -7.36 -12.21
N ILE A 157 14.12 -6.65 -11.08
CA ILE A 157 14.15 -5.19 -11.06
C ILE A 157 15.53 -4.64 -11.40
N GLU A 158 16.59 -5.30 -10.96
CA GLU A 158 17.98 -4.88 -11.19
C GLU A 158 18.42 -5.11 -12.64
N ASP A 159 17.78 -6.04 -13.35
CA ASP A 159 18.13 -6.41 -14.74
C ASP A 159 16.88 -6.56 -15.61
N GLU A 160 16.02 -5.53 -15.59
CA GLU A 160 14.72 -5.52 -16.32
C GLU A 160 14.85 -5.78 -17.82
N ALA A 161 15.99 -5.45 -18.42
CA ALA A 161 16.22 -5.65 -19.84
C ALA A 161 16.29 -7.13 -20.28
N HIS A 162 16.65 -8.02 -19.35
CA HIS A 162 16.80 -9.45 -19.61
C HIS A 162 15.61 -10.30 -19.16
N TYR A 163 14.66 -9.72 -18.41
CA TYR A 163 13.50 -10.46 -17.90
C TYR A 163 12.20 -9.96 -18.52
N SER A 164 11.35 -10.91 -18.92
CA SER A 164 10.04 -10.58 -19.49
C SER A 164 9.02 -10.20 -18.41
N GLN A 165 8.08 -9.34 -18.76
CA GLN A 165 6.94 -8.98 -17.93
C GLN A 165 6.12 -10.24 -17.50
N ALA A 166 6.06 -11.25 -18.39
CA ALA A 166 5.38 -12.51 -18.09
C ALA A 166 6.05 -13.26 -16.92
N LEU A 167 7.39 -13.33 -16.90
CA LEU A 167 8.13 -13.94 -15.80
C LEU A 167 7.91 -13.17 -14.51
N ALA A 168 7.99 -11.83 -14.55
CA ALA A 168 7.73 -10.99 -13.38
C ALA A 168 6.33 -11.28 -12.79
N THR A 169 5.30 -11.35 -13.64
CA THR A 169 3.93 -11.65 -13.24
C THR A 169 3.82 -13.00 -12.52
N GLU A 170 4.48 -14.04 -13.02
CA GLU A 170 4.44 -15.37 -12.40
C GLU A 170 5.19 -15.40 -11.05
N VAL A 171 6.34 -14.72 -10.94
CA VAL A 171 7.08 -14.64 -9.68
C VAL A 171 6.29 -13.82 -8.64
N ILE A 172 5.65 -12.72 -9.04
CA ILE A 172 4.75 -11.93 -8.16
C ILE A 172 3.62 -12.82 -7.66
N ARG A 173 2.96 -13.55 -8.55
CA ARG A 173 1.86 -14.46 -8.19
C ARG A 173 2.33 -15.55 -7.22
N ALA A 174 3.49 -16.15 -7.47
CA ALA A 174 4.08 -17.15 -6.58
C ALA A 174 4.39 -16.56 -5.19
N PHE A 175 4.94 -15.34 -5.14
CA PHE A 175 5.24 -14.64 -3.90
C PHE A 175 3.97 -14.34 -3.09
N VAL A 176 2.95 -13.74 -3.71
CA VAL A 176 1.70 -13.39 -3.03
C VAL A 176 0.95 -14.63 -2.56
N ASN A 177 0.91 -15.70 -3.36
CA ASN A 177 0.33 -16.97 -2.96
C ASN A 177 1.09 -17.61 -1.79
N ALA A 178 2.42 -17.56 -1.78
CA ALA A 178 3.22 -18.08 -0.67
C ALA A 178 3.00 -17.28 0.62
N VAL A 179 2.90 -15.96 0.53
CA VAL A 179 2.54 -15.09 1.67
C VAL A 179 1.17 -15.48 2.22
N ALA A 180 0.15 -15.59 1.35
CA ALA A 180 -1.19 -15.99 1.75
C ALA A 180 -1.21 -17.36 2.45
N ALA A 181 -0.62 -18.36 1.83
CA ALA A 181 -0.67 -19.75 2.31
C ALA A 181 0.08 -19.97 3.63
N ARG A 182 1.10 -19.17 3.94
CA ARG A 182 2.00 -19.41 5.08
C ARG A 182 1.85 -18.41 6.22
N HIS A 183 1.39 -17.21 5.92
CA HIS A 183 1.33 -16.09 6.87
C HIS A 183 -0.01 -15.38 6.87
N GLY A 184 -1.03 -16.02 6.33
CA GLY A 184 -2.36 -15.45 6.31
C GLY A 184 -3.44 -16.51 6.46
N HIS A 185 -4.62 -16.02 6.64
CA HIS A 185 -5.83 -16.84 6.77
C HIS A 185 -6.98 -16.11 6.09
N PRO A 186 -7.98 -16.84 5.56
CA PRO A 186 -9.23 -16.21 5.19
C PRO A 186 -9.69 -15.40 6.38
N ALA A 187 -9.98 -14.13 6.17
CA ALA A 187 -10.56 -13.33 7.23
C ALA A 187 -11.71 -14.15 7.79
N ALA A 188 -11.57 -14.61 9.04
CA ALA A 188 -12.61 -15.39 9.65
C ALA A 188 -13.88 -14.60 9.40
N GLU A 189 -14.98 -15.30 9.02
CA GLU A 189 -16.30 -14.68 9.17
C GLU A 189 -16.34 -14.23 10.62
N LEU A 190 -15.77 -13.04 10.85
CA LEU A 190 -15.88 -12.41 12.14
C LEU A 190 -17.39 -12.33 12.33
N LYS A 191 -17.92 -13.16 13.21
CA LYS A 191 -19.14 -12.85 13.94
C LYS A 191 -18.84 -11.62 14.80
N VAL A 192 -18.32 -10.58 14.13
CA VAL A 192 -18.30 -9.23 14.67
C VAL A 192 -19.75 -8.90 14.80
N LYS A 193 -20.21 -8.75 16.04
CA LYS A 193 -21.51 -8.13 16.29
C LYS A 193 -21.47 -6.74 15.66
N GLY A 194 -21.84 -6.66 14.36
CA GLY A 194 -21.73 -5.48 13.51
C GLY A 194 -20.71 -5.65 12.36
N GLY A 195 -20.78 -4.82 11.35
CA GLY A 195 -20.06 -4.88 10.09
C GLY A 195 -20.98 -5.28 8.95
N ILE A 196 -20.55 -5.02 7.71
CA ILE A 196 -21.22 -5.50 6.51
C ILE A 196 -20.69 -6.90 6.23
N ALA A 197 -21.59 -7.87 6.01
CA ALA A 197 -21.18 -9.24 5.72
C ALA A 197 -20.25 -9.30 4.49
N PRO A 198 -19.19 -10.14 4.48
CA PRO A 198 -18.19 -10.17 3.41
C PRO A 198 -18.78 -10.29 2.00
N ASN A 199 -19.78 -11.14 1.80
CA ASN A 199 -20.45 -11.28 0.51
C ASN A 199 -21.21 -10.01 0.11
N GLN A 200 -21.87 -9.34 1.05
CA GLN A 200 -22.55 -8.06 0.79
C GLN A 200 -21.53 -6.97 0.49
N MET A 201 -20.39 -6.94 1.20
CA MET A 201 -19.29 -6.02 0.91
C MET A 201 -18.74 -6.25 -0.49
N LYS A 202 -18.45 -7.49 -0.87
CA LYS A 202 -17.97 -7.86 -2.21
C LYS A 202 -18.93 -7.38 -3.30
N SER A 203 -20.23 -7.66 -3.14
CA SER A 203 -21.26 -7.20 -4.08
C SER A 203 -21.36 -5.68 -4.16
N LEU A 204 -21.29 -5.00 -3.01
CA LEU A 204 -21.30 -3.54 -2.95
C LEU A 204 -20.08 -2.93 -3.65
N LEU A 205 -18.88 -3.48 -3.43
CA LEU A 205 -17.65 -2.98 -4.04
C LEU A 205 -17.65 -3.19 -5.55
N ALA A 206 -18.15 -4.33 -6.05
CA ALA A 206 -18.33 -4.57 -7.46
C ALA A 206 -19.31 -3.57 -8.08
N TRP A 207 -20.48 -3.39 -7.44
CA TRP A 207 -21.49 -2.42 -7.86
C TRP A 207 -20.91 -0.98 -7.87
N LEU A 208 -20.14 -0.59 -6.85
CA LEU A 208 -19.50 0.73 -6.81
C LEU A 208 -18.54 0.93 -7.99
N GLN A 209 -17.80 -0.08 -8.41
CA GLN A 209 -16.90 0.04 -9.56
C GLN A 209 -17.62 0.29 -10.87
N GLU A 210 -18.80 -0.29 -11.04
CA GLU A 210 -19.65 -0.10 -12.22
C GLU A 210 -20.35 1.27 -12.24
N HIS A 211 -20.60 1.87 -11.05
CA HIS A 211 -21.39 3.08 -10.88
C HIS A 211 -20.57 4.30 -10.42
N LEU A 212 -19.24 4.27 -10.56
CA LEU A 212 -18.38 5.38 -10.09
C LEU A 212 -18.68 6.72 -10.77
N GLN A 213 -19.23 6.69 -11.96
CA GLN A 213 -19.57 7.86 -12.75
C GLN A 213 -20.93 8.47 -12.35
N ASP A 214 -21.77 7.69 -11.69
CA ASP A 214 -23.11 8.08 -11.34
C ASP A 214 -23.15 9.00 -10.11
N PRO A 215 -24.24 9.73 -9.89
CA PRO A 215 -24.49 10.48 -8.66
C PRO A 215 -24.68 9.52 -7.48
N LEU A 216 -23.59 9.10 -6.84
CA LEU A 216 -23.64 8.23 -5.68
C LEU A 216 -24.09 8.99 -4.43
N THR A 217 -24.93 8.33 -3.63
CA THR A 217 -25.29 8.79 -2.28
C THR A 217 -25.09 7.68 -1.28
N VAL A 218 -24.92 8.04 -0.02
CA VAL A 218 -24.81 7.05 1.08
C VAL A 218 -26.06 6.18 1.15
N GLY A 219 -27.24 6.74 0.84
CA GLY A 219 -28.49 6.00 0.81
C GLY A 219 -28.54 4.93 -0.28
N LEU A 220 -28.04 5.24 -1.49
CA LEU A 220 -27.94 4.26 -2.58
C LEU A 220 -27.00 3.11 -2.22
N MET A 221 -25.84 3.42 -1.68
CA MET A 221 -24.88 2.40 -1.22
C MET A 221 -25.45 1.52 -0.10
N ALA A 222 -26.17 2.14 0.86
CA ALA A 222 -26.82 1.43 1.95
C ALA A 222 -27.93 0.49 1.46
N GLY A 223 -28.67 0.91 0.43
CA GLY A 223 -29.68 0.09 -0.22
C GLY A 223 -29.14 -1.21 -0.82
N GLN A 224 -27.90 -1.19 -1.35
CA GLN A 224 -27.24 -2.39 -1.91
C GLN A 224 -26.99 -3.51 -0.89
N VAL A 225 -26.91 -3.15 0.38
CA VAL A 225 -26.67 -4.09 1.49
C VAL A 225 -27.86 -4.20 2.46
N GLY A 226 -29.00 -3.58 2.13
CA GLY A 226 -30.21 -3.64 2.93
C GLY A 226 -30.14 -2.93 4.28
N LEU A 227 -29.29 -1.89 4.41
CA LEU A 227 -29.09 -1.14 5.64
C LEU A 227 -29.65 0.29 5.54
N SER A 228 -29.98 0.91 6.66
CA SER A 228 -30.22 2.35 6.70
C SER A 228 -28.90 3.11 6.49
N ALA A 229 -28.94 4.33 5.94
CA ALA A 229 -27.76 5.15 5.67
C ALA A 229 -26.87 5.37 6.90
N ALA A 230 -27.47 5.60 8.07
CA ALA A 230 -26.73 5.79 9.33
C ALA A 230 -26.07 4.49 9.83
N HIS A 231 -26.77 3.37 9.72
CA HIS A 231 -26.22 2.05 10.07
C HIS A 231 -25.11 1.67 9.10
N PHE A 232 -25.37 1.79 7.80
CA PHE A 232 -24.38 1.54 6.74
C PHE A 232 -23.09 2.33 6.96
N SER A 233 -23.17 3.64 7.22
CA SER A 233 -21.97 4.46 7.41
C SER A 233 -21.08 3.97 8.55
N ARG A 234 -21.67 3.53 9.66
CA ARG A 234 -20.93 2.98 10.80
C ARG A 234 -20.31 1.63 10.47
N GLU A 235 -21.11 0.73 9.90
CA GLU A 235 -20.66 -0.63 9.60
C GLU A 235 -19.65 -0.66 8.45
N PHE A 236 -19.82 0.21 7.43
CA PHE A 236 -18.86 0.38 6.35
C PHE A 236 -17.51 0.90 6.87
N LYS A 237 -17.54 1.95 7.73
CA LYS A 237 -16.31 2.47 8.34
C LYS A 237 -15.63 1.42 9.25
N ARG A 238 -16.41 0.60 9.96
CA ARG A 238 -15.90 -0.50 10.76
C ARG A 238 -15.22 -1.57 9.89
N SER A 239 -15.80 -1.89 8.72
CA SER A 239 -15.28 -2.90 7.81
C SER A 239 -14.10 -2.43 6.95
N THR A 240 -14.05 -1.13 6.60
CA THR A 240 -13.07 -0.58 5.62
C THR A 240 -12.09 0.42 6.22
N GLY A 241 -12.29 0.86 7.45
CA GLY A 241 -11.54 1.96 8.06
C GLY A 241 -11.91 3.36 7.53
N LEU A 242 -12.66 3.46 6.44
CA LEU A 242 -13.02 4.71 5.75
C LEU A 242 -14.52 4.98 5.82
N THR A 243 -14.91 6.27 5.77
CA THR A 243 -16.32 6.56 5.51
C THR A 243 -16.69 6.13 4.09
N PRO A 244 -17.98 5.80 3.81
CA PRO A 244 -18.40 5.43 2.46
C PRO A 244 -18.00 6.46 1.40
N TRP A 245 -18.09 7.75 1.74
CA TRP A 245 -17.75 8.82 0.81
C TRP A 245 -16.24 8.94 0.57
N ASP A 246 -15.42 8.85 1.62
CA ASP A 246 -13.95 8.86 1.48
C ASP A 246 -13.48 7.68 0.62
N TYR A 247 -14.14 6.53 0.77
CA TYR A 247 -13.86 5.35 -0.04
C TYR A 247 -14.20 5.57 -1.53
N VAL A 248 -15.39 6.14 -1.84
CA VAL A 248 -15.77 6.49 -3.22
C VAL A 248 -14.80 7.50 -3.83
N VAL A 249 -14.46 8.57 -3.09
CA VAL A 249 -13.50 9.58 -3.55
C VAL A 249 -12.15 8.94 -3.82
N ARG A 250 -11.72 8.01 -2.98
CA ARG A 250 -10.46 7.30 -3.16
C ARG A 250 -10.44 6.52 -4.47
N ILE A 251 -11.46 5.72 -4.77
CA ILE A 251 -11.53 4.93 -6.02
C ILE A 251 -11.61 5.86 -7.23
N ARG A 252 -12.42 6.92 -7.16
CA ARG A 252 -12.53 7.92 -8.23
C ARG A 252 -11.18 8.55 -8.57
N LEU A 253 -10.38 8.87 -7.55
CA LEU A 253 -9.04 9.44 -7.75
C LEU A 253 -8.05 8.42 -8.34
N ASP A 254 -8.15 7.14 -7.98
CA ASP A 254 -7.31 6.09 -8.56
C ASP A 254 -7.63 5.93 -10.06
N ARG A 255 -8.90 5.88 -10.44
CA ARG A 255 -9.33 5.83 -11.84
C ARG A 255 -8.99 7.11 -12.61
N ALA A 256 -9.14 8.28 -11.97
CA ALA A 256 -8.72 9.54 -12.54
C ALA A 256 -7.21 9.55 -12.85
N ARG A 257 -6.39 9.02 -11.96
CA ARG A 257 -4.94 8.87 -12.18
C ARG A 257 -4.65 8.03 -13.42
N GLU A 258 -5.27 6.86 -13.55
CA GLU A 258 -5.12 5.96 -14.71
C GLU A 258 -5.49 6.68 -16.03
N SER A 259 -6.63 7.37 -16.03
CA SER A 259 -7.09 8.11 -17.22
C SER A 259 -6.20 9.31 -17.57
N LEU A 260 -5.65 10.00 -16.59
CA LEU A 260 -4.68 11.09 -16.81
C LEU A 260 -3.37 10.55 -17.40
N MET A 261 -2.91 9.40 -16.94
CA MET A 261 -1.71 8.74 -17.49
C MET A 261 -1.91 8.26 -18.92
N SER A 262 -3.12 7.84 -19.29
CA SER A 262 -3.47 7.50 -20.67
C SER A 262 -3.65 8.73 -21.58
N GLY A 263 -3.47 9.95 -21.06
CA GLY A 263 -3.48 11.19 -21.82
C GLY A 263 -4.82 11.94 -21.88
N CYS A 264 -5.81 11.51 -21.11
CA CYS A 264 -7.09 12.23 -21.04
C CYS A 264 -6.90 13.61 -20.37
N CYS A 265 -7.62 14.63 -20.84
CA CYS A 265 -7.55 15.95 -20.24
C CYS A 265 -8.23 16.00 -18.87
N SER A 266 -7.67 16.78 -17.93
CA SER A 266 -8.13 16.83 -16.55
C SER A 266 -9.58 17.27 -16.37
N ALA A 267 -10.11 18.12 -17.24
CA ALA A 267 -11.50 18.56 -17.20
C ALA A 267 -12.46 17.41 -17.53
N MET A 268 -12.16 16.64 -18.59
CA MET A 268 -12.95 15.45 -18.96
C MET A 268 -12.89 14.38 -17.86
N VAL A 269 -11.71 14.13 -17.30
CA VAL A 269 -11.52 13.16 -16.23
C VAL A 269 -12.33 13.56 -14.98
N ALA A 270 -12.29 14.83 -14.59
CA ALA A 270 -13.09 15.32 -13.46
C ALA A 270 -14.59 15.11 -13.65
N SER A 271 -15.11 15.48 -14.82
CA SER A 271 -16.53 15.28 -15.18
C SER A 271 -16.89 13.79 -15.21
N HIS A 272 -16.05 12.97 -15.85
CA HIS A 272 -16.30 11.54 -16.03
C HIS A 272 -16.37 10.76 -14.71
N PHE A 273 -15.53 11.09 -13.74
CA PHE A 273 -15.53 10.42 -12.44
C PHE A 273 -16.32 11.14 -11.35
N GLY A 274 -17.26 12.02 -11.73
CA GLY A 274 -18.25 12.61 -10.82
C GLY A 274 -17.64 13.56 -9.78
N PHE A 275 -16.55 14.26 -10.12
CA PHE A 275 -16.09 15.41 -9.36
C PHE A 275 -16.88 16.66 -9.74
N ALA A 276 -17.07 17.58 -8.80
CA ALA A 276 -17.83 18.82 -9.06
C ALA A 276 -17.20 19.63 -10.21
N ASP A 277 -15.87 19.72 -10.23
CA ASP A 277 -15.09 20.39 -11.27
C ASP A 277 -13.62 19.90 -11.23
N GLN A 278 -12.82 20.38 -12.20
CA GLN A 278 -11.39 20.07 -12.31
C GLN A 278 -10.60 20.53 -11.08
N SER A 279 -10.96 21.67 -10.48
CA SER A 279 -10.24 22.23 -9.33
C SER A 279 -10.49 21.41 -8.07
N HIS A 280 -11.74 20.94 -7.90
CA HIS A 280 -12.10 20.01 -6.83
C HIS A 280 -11.32 18.69 -6.94
N MET A 281 -11.31 18.09 -8.14
CA MET A 281 -10.50 16.89 -8.39
C MET A 281 -9.02 17.15 -8.11
N ALA A 282 -8.45 18.25 -8.61
CA ALA A 282 -7.02 18.55 -8.46
C ALA A 282 -6.62 18.73 -6.99
N ARG A 283 -7.48 19.37 -6.18
CA ARG A 283 -7.26 19.52 -4.73
C ARG A 283 -7.22 18.17 -4.01
N LEU A 284 -8.22 17.31 -4.27
CA LEU A 284 -8.29 15.97 -3.66
C LEU A 284 -7.16 15.08 -4.16
N PHE A 285 -6.81 15.18 -5.43
CA PHE A 285 -5.69 14.47 -6.04
C PHE A 285 -4.37 14.85 -5.37
N LYS A 286 -4.14 16.17 -5.15
CA LYS A 286 -2.95 16.64 -4.45
C LYS A 286 -2.88 16.16 -3.01
N VAL A 287 -4.01 16.13 -2.29
CA VAL A 287 -4.06 15.57 -0.93
C VAL A 287 -3.69 14.09 -0.93
N ARG A 288 -4.16 13.32 -1.93
CA ARG A 288 -3.94 11.88 -2.00
C ARG A 288 -2.56 11.49 -2.52
N PHE A 289 -2.09 12.14 -3.59
CA PHE A 289 -0.87 11.77 -4.31
C PHE A 289 0.30 12.74 -4.06
N GLY A 290 0.12 13.75 -3.23
CA GLY A 290 1.16 14.72 -2.86
C GLY A 290 1.44 15.80 -3.89
N VAL A 291 1.02 15.61 -5.16
CA VAL A 291 1.29 16.51 -6.29
C VAL A 291 0.03 16.77 -7.09
N SER A 292 0.01 17.85 -7.88
CA SER A 292 -1.12 18.13 -8.77
C SER A 292 -1.21 17.10 -9.91
N PRO A 293 -2.40 16.90 -10.52
CA PRO A 293 -2.57 15.98 -11.66
C PRO A 293 -1.58 16.22 -12.80
N SER A 294 -1.36 17.48 -13.15
CA SER A 294 -0.41 17.87 -14.22
C SER A 294 1.05 17.56 -13.85
N ALA A 295 1.43 17.82 -12.60
CA ALA A 295 2.78 17.48 -12.12
C ALA A 295 2.97 15.97 -12.05
N TYR A 296 1.94 15.22 -11.66
CA TYR A 296 1.97 13.76 -11.64
C TYR A 296 2.20 13.17 -13.04
N VAL A 297 1.41 13.62 -14.03
CA VAL A 297 1.56 13.17 -15.42
C VAL A 297 2.92 13.53 -16.00
N LYS A 298 3.42 14.76 -15.71
CA LYS A 298 4.74 15.20 -16.19
C LYS A 298 5.90 14.41 -15.58
N ALA A 299 5.76 13.95 -14.35
CA ALA A 299 6.81 13.18 -13.66
C ALA A 299 6.84 11.69 -14.05
N ASN A 300 5.75 11.17 -14.66
CA ASN A 300 5.59 9.76 -15.01
C ASN A 300 5.42 9.52 -16.53
N LYS A 301 5.64 10.54 -17.36
CA LYS A 301 5.86 10.47 -18.83
C LYS A 301 7.35 10.63 -19.14
#